data_19f785fedfaa77c0fec85e777da8c3d2
#
_entry.id   19f785fedfaa77c0fec85e777da8c3d2
#
_cell.length_a   1.000
_cell.length_b   1.000
_cell.length_c   1.000
_cell.angle_alpha   90.00
_cell.angle_beta   90.00
_cell.angle_gamma   90.00
#
_symmetry.space_group_name_H-M   'P 1'
#
loop_
_entity.id
_entity.type
_entity.pdbx_description
1 polymer ?
#
loop_
_entity_poly.entity_id
_entity_poly.type
_entity_poly.pdbx_seq_one_letter_code
_entity_poly.pdbx_strand_id
1 'polypeptide(L)'
;MNMRKSVIVITLLLASAFAGRAQQKATFTYCADFQYYFDNREYDGAGNKFETSGTVHAARLTPTVGVKVAGGRFTHQLTLGIDVMKNMGEAPVSESDKDLQNIGLFREMTFWYGLESRRRSGKFNLLAGIFPRGNSVFGSGYQGWAEDPVKADQVPSLFISDVNQFYDNNIEGLLLKYETRKGYCEAGLDWMGMIGHGRRERFQIFTYGNYALAGDFLRAGWTATMYHFANTLEYRGVVDNILVSPFVSLTAGRRDFRWNSKLSYIQGIHQDRINETGLEPAFGGLLTLNLAYKKLGVQNDSYYGTGQMPYYFTIDGGGNMLGQDLYAGSPFYRVCDYGGNWKHSGFYDRAEIYWQPYIADFVRLRLSAVFHFTGDGFQGSQQKLSVLFDLGRALNSRKTAKASGGSRRQRNFEIYL
;
A
#
# COMPACT_ATOMS: atom_id res chain seq x y z
N MET A 1 26.73 -8.18 -18.59
CA MET A 1 26.18 -7.42 -19.76
C MET A 1 26.21 -5.94 -19.43
N ASN A 2 26.85 -5.11 -20.25
CA ASN A 2 27.19 -3.72 -19.87
C ASN A 2 25.92 -2.85 -19.75
N MET A 3 25.57 -2.40 -18.55
CA MET A 3 24.40 -1.56 -18.22
C MET A 3 24.21 -0.36 -19.16
N ARG A 4 25.34 0.27 -19.64
CA ARG A 4 25.32 1.34 -20.64
C ARG A 4 24.72 0.90 -21.99
N LYS A 5 24.98 -0.33 -22.43
CA LYS A 5 24.43 -0.85 -23.70
C LYS A 5 22.94 -1.13 -23.61
N SER A 6 22.47 -1.61 -22.45
CA SER A 6 21.04 -1.88 -22.22
C SER A 6 20.22 -0.58 -22.16
N VAL A 7 20.72 0.47 -21.51
CA VAL A 7 20.06 1.79 -21.48
C VAL A 7 19.99 2.39 -22.89
N ILE A 8 21.06 2.31 -23.70
CA ILE A 8 21.07 2.81 -25.07
C ILE A 8 20.07 2.04 -25.95
N VAL A 9 19.99 0.73 -25.82
CA VAL A 9 19.05 -0.11 -26.60
C VAL A 9 17.59 0.20 -26.20
N ILE A 10 17.29 0.36 -24.93
CA ILE A 10 15.97 0.75 -24.46
C ILE A 10 15.60 2.16 -24.95
N THR A 11 16.53 3.11 -24.89
CA THR A 11 16.32 4.48 -25.38
C THR A 11 16.11 4.49 -26.90
N LEU A 12 16.85 3.69 -27.66
CA LEU A 12 16.68 3.56 -29.11
C LEU A 12 15.38 2.84 -29.50
N LEU A 13 14.97 1.82 -28.76
CA LEU A 13 13.68 1.14 -28.96
C LEU A 13 12.51 2.08 -28.64
N LEU A 14 12.62 2.87 -27.60
CA LEU A 14 11.63 3.91 -27.28
C LEU A 14 11.62 5.00 -28.35
N ALA A 15 12.79 5.50 -28.78
CA ALA A 15 12.89 6.50 -29.85
C ALA A 15 12.33 6.00 -31.19
N SER A 16 12.55 4.73 -31.54
CA SER A 16 12.00 4.13 -32.77
C SER A 16 10.48 3.91 -32.70
N ALA A 17 9.93 3.59 -31.53
CA ALA A 17 8.49 3.51 -31.32
C ALA A 17 7.80 4.90 -31.47
N PHE A 18 8.52 5.98 -31.19
CA PHE A 18 8.04 7.36 -31.34
C PHE A 18 8.24 7.95 -32.75
N ALA A 19 9.25 7.50 -33.51
CA ALA A 19 9.57 8.04 -34.79
C ALA A 19 8.58 7.71 -35.94
N GLY A 20 7.73 6.72 -35.77
CA GLY A 20 6.86 6.20 -36.82
C GLY A 20 5.49 6.88 -37.02
N ARG A 21 5.13 7.93 -36.23
CA ARG A 21 3.78 8.55 -36.30
C ARG A 21 3.85 10.08 -36.16
N ALA A 22 3.93 10.74 -37.27
CA ALA A 22 4.19 12.18 -37.43
C ALA A 22 3.09 13.14 -36.92
N GLN A 23 2.12 12.74 -36.06
CA GLN A 23 1.07 13.63 -35.55
C GLN A 23 0.66 13.41 -34.10
N GLN A 24 1.48 12.77 -33.30
CA GLN A 24 1.16 12.55 -31.89
C GLN A 24 1.59 13.75 -31.03
N LYS A 25 0.65 14.35 -30.32
CA LYS A 25 0.93 15.45 -29.40
C LYS A 25 1.61 14.90 -28.14
N ALA A 26 2.92 15.14 -28.00
CA ALA A 26 3.62 14.90 -26.76
C ALA A 26 3.24 15.96 -25.73
N THR A 27 2.98 15.52 -24.48
CA THR A 27 2.68 16.40 -23.35
C THR A 27 3.71 16.15 -22.27
N PHE A 28 4.34 17.21 -21.81
CA PHE A 28 5.23 17.14 -20.65
C PHE A 28 4.37 17.08 -19.37
N THR A 29 4.74 16.17 -18.48
CA THR A 29 4.06 15.96 -17.20
C THR A 29 5.06 16.20 -16.06
N TYR A 30 4.58 16.74 -14.97
CA TYR A 30 5.34 16.90 -13.72
C TYR A 30 4.40 16.80 -12.54
N CYS A 31 4.91 16.27 -11.45
CA CYS A 31 4.21 16.17 -10.17
C CYS A 31 5.22 16.30 -9.03
N ALA A 32 4.77 16.65 -7.87
CA ALA A 32 5.53 16.53 -6.65
C ALA A 32 4.54 16.30 -5.52
N ASP A 33 4.65 15.15 -4.87
CA ASP A 33 3.88 14.83 -3.68
C ASP A 33 4.76 15.06 -2.45
N PHE A 34 4.24 15.79 -1.50
CA PHE A 34 4.87 15.95 -0.18
C PHE A 34 3.96 15.29 0.85
N GLN A 35 4.55 14.42 1.66
CA GLN A 35 3.88 13.74 2.76
C GLN A 35 4.61 14.03 4.07
N TYR A 36 3.89 14.46 5.07
CA TYR A 36 4.34 14.47 6.46
C TYR A 36 3.56 13.41 7.22
N TYR A 37 4.28 12.61 8.01
CA TYR A 37 3.72 11.50 8.76
C TYR A 37 4.26 11.47 10.19
N PHE A 38 3.35 11.39 11.12
CA PHE A 38 3.61 11.17 12.54
C PHE A 38 2.72 10.04 13.04
N ASP A 39 3.29 9.06 13.72
CA ASP A 39 2.61 7.93 14.33
C ASP A 39 3.30 7.60 15.66
N ASN A 40 2.73 8.04 16.75
CA ASN A 40 3.17 7.71 18.09
C ASN A 40 2.44 6.44 18.56
N ARG A 41 3.19 5.41 18.90
CA ARG A 41 2.72 4.08 19.29
C ARG A 41 3.05 3.84 20.75
N GLU A 42 2.01 3.59 21.52
CA GLU A 42 2.09 3.35 22.96
C GLU A 42 1.56 1.95 23.26
N TYR A 43 2.43 0.95 23.12
CA TYR A 43 2.07 -0.46 23.27
C TYR A 43 2.58 -1.04 24.59
N ASP A 44 3.78 -0.70 25.04
CA ASP A 44 4.43 -1.33 26.21
C ASP A 44 3.65 -1.10 27.49
N GLY A 45 3.07 0.08 27.69
CA GLY A 45 2.26 0.41 28.84
C GLY A 45 0.96 -0.38 28.96
N ALA A 46 0.53 -1.03 27.88
CA ALA A 46 -0.67 -1.88 27.83
C ALA A 46 -0.36 -3.37 28.00
N GLY A 47 0.92 -3.75 28.21
CA GLY A 47 1.35 -5.15 28.30
C GLY A 47 1.29 -5.88 26.95
N ASN A 48 1.40 -5.14 25.85
CA ASN A 48 1.34 -5.69 24.51
C ASN A 48 2.51 -6.64 24.23
N LYS A 49 2.22 -7.78 23.63
CA LYS A 49 3.18 -8.81 23.22
C LYS A 49 3.29 -8.95 21.70
N PHE A 50 2.66 -8.08 20.94
CA PHE A 50 2.55 -8.17 19.48
C PHE A 50 3.48 -7.21 18.75
N GLU A 51 3.68 -6.02 19.30
CA GLU A 51 4.42 -4.94 18.66
C GLU A 51 5.16 -4.11 19.74
N THR A 52 6.22 -3.43 19.38
CA THR A 52 6.97 -2.55 20.29
C THR A 52 6.50 -1.10 20.17
N SER A 53 6.59 -0.36 21.28
CA SER A 53 6.36 1.10 21.28
C SER A 53 7.42 1.81 20.46
N GLY A 54 7.02 2.93 19.86
CA GLY A 54 7.93 3.76 19.08
C GLY A 54 7.21 4.87 18.35
N THR A 55 7.96 5.84 17.87
CA THR A 55 7.41 6.96 17.11
C THR A 55 8.00 6.99 15.71
N VAL A 56 7.14 6.88 14.70
CA VAL A 56 7.50 7.21 13.33
C VAL A 56 7.19 8.69 13.11
N HIS A 57 8.19 9.46 12.75
CA HIS A 57 8.07 10.89 12.49
C HIS A 57 8.93 11.27 11.32
N ALA A 58 8.32 11.49 10.15
CA ALA A 58 9.08 11.72 8.93
C ALA A 58 8.35 12.61 7.93
N ALA A 59 9.13 13.20 7.04
CA ALA A 59 8.64 13.90 5.85
C ALA A 59 9.22 13.25 4.60
N ARG A 60 8.41 13.14 3.56
CA ARG A 60 8.76 12.59 2.25
C ARG A 60 8.38 13.55 1.15
N LEU A 61 9.21 13.63 0.11
CA LEU A 61 8.97 14.41 -1.09
C LEU A 61 9.31 13.54 -2.33
N THR A 62 8.37 13.43 -3.26
CA THR A 62 8.50 12.59 -4.45
C THR A 62 8.25 13.40 -5.74
N PRO A 63 9.20 14.27 -6.18
CA PRO A 63 9.08 14.98 -7.44
C PRO A 63 9.28 14.04 -8.62
N THR A 64 8.46 14.22 -9.64
CA THR A 64 8.51 13.46 -10.90
C THR A 64 8.36 14.36 -12.10
N VAL A 65 9.00 13.96 -13.19
CA VAL A 65 8.86 14.57 -14.52
C VAL A 65 8.69 13.49 -15.58
N GLY A 66 7.94 13.77 -16.61
CA GLY A 66 7.70 12.76 -17.63
C GLY A 66 7.19 13.32 -18.95
N VAL A 67 7.04 12.42 -19.91
CA VAL A 67 6.46 12.68 -21.21
C VAL A 67 5.31 11.70 -21.46
N LYS A 68 4.19 12.24 -21.87
CA LYS A 68 2.99 11.48 -22.22
C LYS A 68 2.68 11.67 -23.70
N VAL A 69 2.50 10.57 -24.42
CA VAL A 69 2.20 10.57 -25.85
C VAL A 69 0.91 9.78 -26.07
N ALA A 70 -0.11 10.46 -26.60
CA ALA A 70 -1.40 9.85 -26.92
C ALA A 70 -1.45 9.53 -28.42
N GLY A 71 -1.83 8.31 -28.76
CA GLY A 71 -1.97 7.85 -30.13
C GLY A 71 -3.06 6.82 -30.31
N GLY A 72 -4.15 7.20 -30.98
CA GLY A 72 -5.28 6.32 -31.20
C GLY A 72 -5.94 5.86 -29.90
N ARG A 73 -5.86 4.55 -29.63
CA ARG A 73 -6.46 3.94 -28.40
C ARG A 73 -5.49 3.85 -27.23
N PHE A 74 -4.23 4.20 -27.45
CA PHE A 74 -3.17 4.03 -26.49
C PHE A 74 -2.61 5.37 -26.05
N THR A 75 -2.26 5.45 -24.79
CA THR A 75 -1.46 6.52 -24.24
C THR A 75 -0.24 5.90 -23.59
N HIS A 76 0.92 6.33 -24.03
CA HIS A 76 2.22 5.93 -23.51
C HIS A 76 2.76 7.03 -22.61
N GLN A 77 3.42 6.64 -21.55
CA GLN A 77 4.05 7.57 -20.63
C GLN A 77 5.39 7.02 -20.18
N LEU A 78 6.38 7.89 -20.10
CA LEU A 78 7.65 7.63 -19.44
C LEU A 78 7.82 8.67 -18.35
N THR A 79 8.11 8.24 -17.14
CA THR A 79 8.29 9.12 -15.99
C THR A 79 9.58 8.79 -15.26
N LEU A 80 10.25 9.83 -14.80
CA LEU A 80 11.44 9.80 -13.94
C LEU A 80 11.16 10.61 -12.70
N GLY A 81 11.70 10.21 -11.58
CA GLY A 81 11.56 10.93 -10.32
C GLY A 81 12.60 10.52 -9.30
N ILE A 82 12.48 11.11 -8.15
CA ILE A 82 13.25 10.76 -6.97
C ILE A 82 12.34 10.65 -5.77
N ASP A 83 12.67 9.77 -4.84
CA ASP A 83 12.05 9.66 -3.53
C ASP A 83 13.06 10.10 -2.47
N VAL A 84 12.73 11.18 -1.78
CA VAL A 84 13.53 11.70 -0.68
C VAL A 84 12.70 11.67 0.60
N MET A 85 13.31 11.19 1.68
CA MET A 85 12.65 11.08 2.98
C MET A 85 13.60 11.51 4.09
N LYS A 86 13.09 12.26 5.05
CA LYS A 86 13.81 12.66 6.25
C LYS A 86 13.03 12.21 7.48
N ASN A 87 13.62 11.32 8.27
CA ASN A 87 13.16 11.05 9.63
C ASN A 87 13.46 12.26 10.50
N MET A 88 12.49 12.64 11.32
CA MET A 88 12.64 13.71 12.31
C MET A 88 13.11 13.11 13.63
N GLY A 89 14.12 13.72 14.24
CA GLY A 89 14.79 13.23 15.45
C GLY A 89 16.30 13.35 15.30
N GLU A 90 17.01 13.61 16.41
CA GLU A 90 18.40 14.05 16.32
C GLU A 90 19.41 12.92 16.46
N ALA A 91 19.15 11.91 17.26
CA ALA A 91 20.17 10.92 17.57
C ALA A 91 19.63 9.49 17.58
N PRO A 92 20.43 8.52 17.15
CA PRO A 92 20.12 7.11 17.33
C PRO A 92 20.05 6.77 18.82
N VAL A 93 19.00 6.03 19.19
CA VAL A 93 18.82 5.55 20.56
C VAL A 93 19.76 4.38 20.83
N SER A 94 20.12 3.62 19.77
CA SER A 94 21.05 2.49 19.84
C SER A 94 21.90 2.35 18.58
N GLU A 95 22.93 1.52 18.62
CA GLU A 95 23.76 1.18 17.45
C GLU A 95 22.94 0.48 16.35
N SER A 96 21.96 -0.35 16.73
CA SER A 96 21.07 -1.04 15.80
C SER A 96 20.10 -0.09 15.08
N ASP A 97 19.82 1.07 15.68
CA ASP A 97 18.92 2.06 15.07
C ASP A 97 19.61 2.97 14.06
N LYS A 98 20.96 2.87 13.96
CA LYS A 98 21.73 3.65 12.98
C LYS A 98 21.29 3.39 11.55
N ASP A 99 20.89 2.18 11.21
CA ASP A 99 20.42 1.83 9.88
C ASP A 99 19.07 2.47 9.56
N LEU A 100 18.19 2.60 10.53
CA LEU A 100 16.91 3.31 10.37
C LEU A 100 17.08 4.84 10.30
N GLN A 101 18.14 5.37 10.92
CA GLN A 101 18.39 6.82 10.98
C GLN A 101 19.36 7.31 9.91
N ASN A 102 20.30 6.45 9.48
CA ASN A 102 21.19 6.69 8.34
C ASN A 102 20.49 6.44 6.99
N ILE A 103 19.17 6.37 6.97
CA ILE A 103 18.42 6.55 5.74
C ILE A 103 18.76 7.95 5.25
N GLY A 104 19.71 8.04 4.35
CA GLY A 104 20.09 9.29 3.70
C GLY A 104 18.83 9.99 3.16
N LEU A 105 18.88 11.29 3.02
CA LEU A 105 17.78 12.08 2.47
C LEU A 105 17.21 11.47 1.18
N PHE A 106 18.08 10.88 0.36
CA PHE A 106 17.74 10.18 -0.88
C PHE A 106 17.41 8.71 -0.59
N ARG A 107 16.19 8.28 -0.92
CA ARG A 107 15.76 6.89 -0.78
C ARG A 107 16.05 6.11 -2.05
N GLU A 108 15.48 6.53 -3.17
CA GLU A 108 15.67 5.86 -4.46
C GLU A 108 15.34 6.78 -5.66
N MET A 109 15.76 6.35 -6.82
CA MET A 109 15.28 6.90 -8.10
C MET A 109 14.06 6.12 -8.55
N THR A 110 13.01 6.84 -8.91
CA THR A 110 11.84 6.24 -9.52
C THR A 110 11.89 6.42 -11.03
N PHE A 111 11.54 5.38 -11.76
CA PHE A 111 11.38 5.45 -13.20
C PHE A 111 10.39 4.37 -13.65
N TRP A 112 9.46 4.76 -14.46
CA TRP A 112 8.48 3.79 -14.96
C TRP A 112 7.96 4.15 -16.34
N TYR A 113 7.54 3.10 -17.01
CA TYR A 113 6.74 3.19 -18.21
C TYR A 113 5.28 2.90 -17.88
N GLY A 114 4.38 3.74 -18.40
CA GLY A 114 2.93 3.59 -18.29
C GLY A 114 2.30 3.39 -19.67
N LEU A 115 1.38 2.44 -19.76
CA LEU A 115 0.53 2.23 -20.93
C LEU A 115 -0.93 2.24 -20.51
N GLU A 116 -1.68 3.16 -21.07
CA GLU A 116 -3.14 3.22 -20.90
C GLU A 116 -3.84 2.89 -22.22
N SER A 117 -4.86 2.04 -22.16
CA SER A 117 -5.73 1.76 -23.30
C SER A 117 -7.19 1.93 -22.89
N ARG A 118 -7.92 2.78 -23.62
CA ARG A 118 -9.35 3.02 -23.39
C ARG A 118 -10.17 2.34 -24.47
N ARG A 119 -11.13 1.51 -24.05
CA ARG A 119 -12.14 0.86 -24.90
C ARG A 119 -13.53 1.16 -24.37
N ARG A 120 -14.57 0.88 -25.17
CA ARG A 120 -15.97 1.02 -24.71
C ARG A 120 -16.28 0.14 -23.48
N SER A 121 -15.61 -1.02 -23.38
CA SER A 121 -15.79 -1.98 -22.31
C SER A 121 -15.03 -1.64 -21.02
N GLY A 122 -14.02 -0.78 -21.09
CA GLY A 122 -13.22 -0.44 -19.91
C GLY A 122 -11.87 0.20 -20.25
N LYS A 123 -11.14 0.50 -19.19
CA LYS A 123 -9.82 1.09 -19.20
C LYS A 123 -8.81 0.07 -18.71
N PHE A 124 -7.77 -0.16 -19.48
CA PHE A 124 -6.63 -1.01 -19.10
C PHE A 124 -5.42 -0.11 -18.85
N ASN A 125 -4.68 -0.40 -17.79
CA ASN A 125 -3.43 0.27 -17.46
C ASN A 125 -2.36 -0.76 -17.13
N LEU A 126 -1.14 -0.49 -17.60
CA LEU A 126 0.07 -1.20 -17.27
C LEU A 126 1.08 -0.18 -16.74
N LEU A 127 1.67 -0.44 -15.59
CA LEU A 127 2.86 0.26 -15.11
C LEU A 127 4.00 -0.75 -14.97
N ALA A 128 5.21 -0.36 -15.37
CA ALA A 128 6.40 -1.19 -15.27
C ALA A 128 7.62 -0.35 -14.90
N GLY A 129 8.35 -0.75 -13.87
CA GLY A 129 9.52 -0.04 -13.34
C GLY A 129 9.42 0.19 -11.84
N ILE A 130 9.91 1.32 -11.36
CA ILE A 130 9.83 1.77 -9.97
C ILE A 130 8.86 2.95 -9.91
N PHE A 131 7.70 2.75 -9.33
CA PHE A 131 6.60 3.74 -9.31
C PHE A 131 5.89 3.79 -7.96
N PRO A 132 5.28 4.95 -7.60
CA PRO A 132 4.61 5.11 -6.31
C PRO A 132 3.52 4.06 -6.07
N ARG A 133 3.55 3.44 -4.87
CA ARG A 133 2.58 2.43 -4.40
C ARG A 133 1.15 2.97 -4.39
N GLY A 134 0.96 4.28 -4.25
CA GLY A 134 -0.34 4.94 -4.37
C GLY A 134 -1.07 4.70 -5.71
N ASN A 135 -0.38 4.20 -6.74
CA ASN A 135 -0.98 3.75 -8.00
C ASN A 135 -1.77 2.43 -7.86
N SER A 136 -1.58 1.68 -6.79
CA SER A 136 -2.28 0.43 -6.44
C SER A 136 -3.26 0.66 -5.30
N VAL A 137 -4.30 -0.18 -5.20
CA VAL A 137 -5.18 -0.26 -4.03
C VAL A 137 -4.37 -0.64 -2.77
N PHE A 138 -3.29 -1.40 -2.91
CA PHE A 138 -2.37 -1.74 -1.83
C PHE A 138 -1.59 -0.55 -1.26
N GLY A 139 -1.74 0.65 -1.79
CA GLY A 139 -1.15 1.88 -1.27
C GLY A 139 -2.11 3.07 -1.24
N SER A 140 -3.17 3.05 -2.05
CA SER A 140 -4.07 4.22 -2.21
C SER A 140 -4.98 4.48 -1.00
N GLY A 141 -5.25 3.47 -0.17
CA GLY A 141 -6.05 3.59 1.04
C GLY A 141 -5.28 4.07 2.26
N TYR A 142 -3.97 4.11 2.15
CA TYR A 142 -3.07 4.39 3.24
C TYR A 142 -3.14 5.84 3.73
N GLN A 143 -3.20 6.05 5.05
CA GLN A 143 -2.90 7.31 5.73
C GLN A 143 -3.70 8.55 5.25
N GLY A 144 -4.96 8.37 4.87
CA GLY A 144 -5.77 9.48 4.39
C GLY A 144 -5.51 9.87 2.93
N TRP A 145 -4.78 9.05 2.16
CA TRP A 145 -4.63 9.20 0.72
C TRP A 145 -5.97 9.04 -0.02
N ALA A 146 -6.89 8.28 0.57
CA ALA A 146 -8.22 8.16 0.04
C ALA A 146 -9.00 9.49 0.11
N GLU A 147 -9.54 9.96 -1.00
CA GLU A 147 -10.40 11.14 -1.03
C GLU A 147 -11.69 10.92 -0.22
N ASP A 148 -12.21 9.72 -0.27
CA ASP A 148 -13.38 9.28 0.48
C ASP A 148 -13.07 7.96 1.17
N PRO A 149 -12.73 8.00 2.47
CA PRO A 149 -12.34 6.79 3.22
C PRO A 149 -13.48 5.76 3.32
N VAL A 150 -14.73 6.17 3.16
CA VAL A 150 -15.89 5.27 3.18
C VAL A 150 -16.07 4.54 1.85
N LYS A 151 -15.70 5.18 0.73
CA LYS A 151 -15.81 4.61 -0.61
C LYS A 151 -14.52 4.03 -1.15
N ALA A 152 -13.41 4.33 -0.49
CA ALA A 152 -12.12 3.84 -0.94
C ALA A 152 -12.05 2.32 -0.77
N ASP A 153 -11.57 1.68 -1.81
CA ASP A 153 -11.14 0.29 -1.71
C ASP A 153 -9.92 0.26 -0.76
N GLN A 154 -10.06 -0.43 0.36
CA GLN A 154 -9.02 -0.54 1.36
C GLN A 154 -8.59 -1.99 1.48
N VAL A 155 -7.28 -2.17 1.49
CA VAL A 155 -6.64 -3.45 1.80
C VAL A 155 -6.40 -3.48 3.31
N PRO A 156 -6.89 -4.51 4.03
CA PRO A 156 -6.65 -4.63 5.46
C PRO A 156 -5.17 -4.68 5.80
N SER A 157 -4.81 -4.15 6.98
CA SER A 157 -3.42 -4.15 7.48
C SER A 157 -2.84 -5.56 7.71
N LEU A 158 -3.66 -6.59 7.64
CA LEU A 158 -3.23 -7.98 7.55
C LEU A 158 -2.31 -8.25 6.33
N PHE A 159 -2.60 -7.63 5.19
CA PHE A 159 -1.86 -7.88 3.94
C PHE A 159 -0.62 -7.00 3.81
N ILE A 160 -0.70 -5.77 4.29
CA ILE A 160 0.41 -4.83 4.32
C ILE A 160 0.17 -3.80 5.43
N SER A 161 1.13 -3.67 6.34
CA SER A 161 1.02 -2.74 7.46
C SER A 161 1.25 -1.30 7.04
N ASP A 162 0.75 -0.37 7.84
CA ASP A 162 0.94 1.07 7.66
C ASP A 162 2.43 1.45 7.60
N VAL A 163 3.25 0.77 8.40
CA VAL A 163 4.71 1.00 8.44
C VAL A 163 5.37 0.59 7.15
N ASN A 164 5.07 -0.62 6.68
CA ASN A 164 5.62 -1.11 5.42
C ASN A 164 5.22 -0.18 4.26
N GLN A 165 3.96 0.25 4.20
CA GLN A 165 3.51 1.18 3.16
C GLN A 165 4.22 2.53 3.22
N PHE A 166 4.55 3.02 4.42
CA PHE A 166 5.24 4.30 4.59
C PHE A 166 6.72 4.22 4.20
N TYR A 167 7.45 3.21 4.70
CA TYR A 167 8.88 3.06 4.44
C TYR A 167 9.18 2.52 3.04
N ASP A 168 8.31 1.64 2.52
CA ASP A 168 8.35 1.10 1.16
C ASP A 168 7.22 1.70 0.34
N ASN A 169 7.39 2.97 -0.07
CA ASN A 169 6.37 3.77 -0.75
C ASN A 169 6.28 3.51 -2.25
N ASN A 170 7.19 2.74 -2.82
CA ASN A 170 7.22 2.42 -4.24
C ASN A 170 6.97 0.94 -4.47
N ILE A 171 6.52 0.60 -5.66
CA ILE A 171 6.47 -0.75 -6.19
C ILE A 171 7.60 -0.87 -7.20
N GLU A 172 8.47 -1.85 -6.99
CA GLU A 172 9.57 -2.18 -7.89
C GLU A 172 9.17 -3.38 -8.76
N GLY A 173 8.50 -3.13 -9.87
CA GLY A 173 8.05 -4.23 -10.71
C GLY A 173 6.97 -3.90 -11.72
N LEU A 174 5.82 -4.56 -11.59
CA LEU A 174 4.74 -4.52 -12.57
C LEU A 174 3.38 -4.34 -11.89
N LEU A 175 2.52 -3.52 -12.49
CA LEU A 175 1.12 -3.39 -12.08
C LEU A 175 0.21 -3.36 -13.31
N LEU A 176 -0.72 -4.30 -13.36
CA LEU A 176 -1.79 -4.38 -14.34
C LEU A 176 -3.10 -3.97 -13.69
N LYS A 177 -3.86 -3.09 -14.33
CA LYS A 177 -5.17 -2.65 -13.85
C LYS A 177 -6.19 -2.71 -14.95
N TYR A 178 -7.40 -3.15 -14.61
CA TYR A 178 -8.54 -3.12 -15.50
C TYR A 178 -9.75 -2.56 -14.78
N GLU A 179 -10.29 -1.49 -15.32
CA GLU A 179 -11.45 -0.77 -14.78
C GLU A 179 -12.58 -0.79 -15.78
N THR A 180 -13.77 -1.10 -15.31
CA THR A 180 -15.03 -1.06 -16.06
C THR A 180 -16.03 -0.20 -15.31
N ARG A 181 -17.19 0.02 -15.93
CA ARG A 181 -18.30 0.71 -15.24
C ARG A 181 -18.79 -0.01 -13.98
N LYS A 182 -18.64 -1.36 -13.90
CA LYS A 182 -19.17 -2.18 -12.81
C LYS A 182 -18.10 -2.72 -11.87
N GLY A 183 -16.85 -2.67 -12.25
CA GLY A 183 -15.82 -3.29 -11.44
C GLY A 183 -14.42 -2.84 -11.79
N TYR A 184 -13.53 -3.13 -10.88
CA TYR A 184 -12.11 -2.86 -10.94
C TYR A 184 -11.35 -4.12 -10.56
N CYS A 185 -10.23 -4.39 -11.21
CA CYS A 185 -9.27 -5.37 -10.73
C CYS A 185 -7.84 -4.93 -11.04
N GLU A 186 -6.93 -5.39 -10.21
CA GLU A 186 -5.49 -5.23 -10.41
C GLU A 186 -4.74 -6.49 -10.03
N ALA A 187 -3.56 -6.64 -10.63
CA ALA A 187 -2.56 -7.62 -10.24
C ALA A 187 -1.18 -7.00 -10.37
N GLY A 188 -0.31 -7.24 -9.40
CA GLY A 188 1.02 -6.67 -9.37
C GLY A 188 2.07 -7.62 -8.83
N LEU A 189 3.31 -7.30 -9.17
CA LEU A 189 4.53 -7.87 -8.63
C LEU A 189 5.36 -6.73 -8.07
N ASP A 190 5.80 -6.88 -6.85
CA ASP A 190 6.64 -5.93 -6.12
C ASP A 190 7.89 -6.65 -5.61
N TRP A 191 9.06 -6.22 -6.06
CA TRP A 191 10.34 -6.78 -5.68
C TRP A 191 10.92 -5.96 -4.53
N MET A 192 10.66 -6.37 -3.31
CA MET A 192 10.93 -5.61 -2.08
C MET A 192 12.38 -5.71 -1.59
N GLY A 193 13.19 -6.60 -2.17
CA GLY A 193 14.60 -6.72 -1.80
C GLY A 193 15.33 -7.80 -2.58
N MET A 194 16.59 -7.49 -2.93
CA MET A 194 17.52 -8.43 -3.57
C MET A 194 18.37 -9.15 -2.54
N ILE A 195 18.74 -10.39 -2.84
CA ILE A 195 19.69 -11.18 -2.03
C ILE A 195 21.01 -10.44 -1.86
N GLY A 196 21.56 -10.46 -0.66
CA GLY A 196 22.84 -9.82 -0.34
C GLY A 196 23.41 -10.32 1.01
N HIS A 197 24.53 -9.70 1.44
CA HIS A 197 25.07 -9.91 2.77
C HIS A 197 24.12 -9.34 3.82
N GLY A 198 23.66 -10.18 4.76
CA GLY A 198 22.67 -9.80 5.78
C GLY A 198 21.33 -9.32 5.23
N ARG A 199 21.09 -9.43 3.92
CA ARG A 199 19.87 -8.99 3.27
C ARG A 199 19.21 -10.13 2.52
N ARG A 200 17.92 -10.36 2.80
CA ARG A 200 17.13 -11.42 2.19
C ARG A 200 16.44 -10.96 0.92
N GLU A 201 16.32 -11.88 -0.02
CA GLU A 201 15.43 -11.70 -1.17
C GLU A 201 13.99 -11.72 -0.70
N ARG A 202 13.22 -10.72 -1.13
CA ARG A 202 11.80 -10.57 -0.78
C ARG A 202 11.04 -10.06 -1.98
N PHE A 203 9.88 -10.64 -2.24
CA PHE A 203 8.93 -10.09 -3.21
C PHE A 203 7.50 -10.40 -2.80
N GLN A 204 6.58 -9.59 -3.30
CA GLN A 204 5.15 -9.78 -3.12
C GLN A 204 4.46 -9.83 -4.48
N ILE A 205 3.67 -10.87 -4.72
CA ILE A 205 2.66 -10.89 -5.77
C ILE A 205 1.34 -10.55 -5.10
N PHE A 206 0.58 -9.64 -5.67
CA PHE A 206 -0.68 -9.22 -5.09
C PHE A 206 -1.76 -9.05 -6.15
N THR A 207 -3.01 -9.21 -5.76
CA THR A 207 -4.18 -8.93 -6.59
C THR A 207 -5.34 -8.45 -5.75
N TYR A 208 -6.11 -7.54 -6.33
CA TYR A 208 -7.35 -7.04 -5.77
C TYR A 208 -8.40 -6.96 -6.86
N GLY A 209 -9.64 -7.19 -6.52
CA GLY A 209 -10.74 -6.95 -7.43
C GLY A 209 -12.05 -6.71 -6.70
N ASN A 210 -12.91 -5.89 -7.30
CA ASN A 210 -14.28 -5.71 -6.84
C ASN A 210 -15.24 -5.57 -8.01
N TYR A 211 -16.46 -6.04 -7.82
CA TYR A 211 -17.52 -5.97 -8.82
C TYR A 211 -18.86 -5.59 -8.17
N ALA A 212 -19.55 -4.64 -8.80
CA ALA A 212 -20.87 -4.18 -8.36
C ALA A 212 -21.95 -5.20 -8.73
N LEU A 213 -22.58 -5.80 -7.72
CA LEU A 213 -23.67 -6.77 -7.87
C LEU A 213 -25.04 -6.04 -7.93
N ALA A 214 -25.23 -5.03 -7.07
CA ALA A 214 -26.43 -4.21 -7.04
C ALA A 214 -26.06 -2.72 -6.91
N GLY A 215 -25.82 -2.06 -8.05
CA GLY A 215 -25.36 -0.68 -8.10
C GLY A 215 -24.08 -0.47 -7.29
N ASP A 216 -23.97 0.68 -6.62
CA ASP A 216 -22.87 0.97 -5.71
C ASP A 216 -23.13 0.45 -4.28
N PHE A 217 -24.35 -0.07 -4.02
CA PHE A 217 -24.73 -0.52 -2.69
C PHE A 217 -24.09 -1.86 -2.30
N LEU A 218 -24.11 -2.85 -3.19
CA LEU A 218 -23.60 -4.20 -2.95
C LEU A 218 -22.46 -4.52 -3.92
N ARG A 219 -21.31 -4.86 -3.39
CA ARG A 219 -20.15 -5.29 -4.16
C ARG A 219 -19.60 -6.59 -3.60
N ALA A 220 -19.00 -7.39 -4.47
CA ALA A 220 -18.21 -8.57 -4.08
C ALA A 220 -16.84 -8.49 -4.73
N GLY A 221 -15.84 -9.09 -4.09
CA GLY A 221 -14.49 -9.02 -4.58
C GLY A 221 -13.53 -9.95 -3.85
N TRP A 222 -12.25 -9.71 -4.07
CA TRP A 222 -11.16 -10.44 -3.43
C TRP A 222 -9.97 -9.55 -3.18
N THR A 223 -9.17 -9.91 -2.18
CA THR A 223 -7.79 -9.47 -1.96
C THR A 223 -6.93 -10.72 -1.83
N ALA A 224 -5.81 -10.80 -2.54
CA ALA A 224 -4.89 -11.90 -2.33
C ALA A 224 -3.45 -11.43 -2.47
N THR A 225 -2.56 -12.07 -1.69
CA THR A 225 -1.12 -11.84 -1.74
C THR A 225 -0.38 -13.15 -1.62
N MET A 226 0.79 -13.20 -2.26
CA MET A 226 1.84 -14.17 -1.98
C MET A 226 3.08 -13.38 -1.62
N TYR A 227 3.47 -13.41 -0.36
CA TYR A 227 4.71 -12.84 0.12
C TYR A 227 5.77 -13.94 0.24
N HIS A 228 6.89 -13.75 -0.43
CA HIS A 228 8.02 -14.66 -0.44
C HIS A 228 9.21 -14.01 0.25
N PHE A 229 9.79 -14.72 1.21
CA PHE A 229 10.95 -14.31 1.97
C PHE A 229 12.00 -15.41 1.89
N ALA A 230 13.19 -15.11 1.35
CA ALA A 230 14.15 -16.13 0.96
C ALA A 230 15.53 -15.98 1.67
N ASN A 231 16.57 -16.46 1.03
CA ASN A 231 17.92 -16.56 1.56
C ASN A 231 18.64 -15.20 1.67
N THR A 232 19.64 -15.14 2.56
CA THR A 232 20.81 -14.24 2.40
C THR A 232 21.94 -15.00 1.70
N LEU A 233 23.07 -14.33 1.45
CA LEU A 233 24.27 -15.01 0.98
C LEU A 233 24.88 -15.93 2.04
N GLU A 234 24.61 -15.67 3.33
CA GLU A 234 25.15 -16.42 4.47
C GLU A 234 24.20 -17.53 4.96
N TYR A 235 22.87 -17.23 4.96
CA TYR A 235 21.89 -18.11 5.60
C TYR A 235 20.82 -18.55 4.61
N ARG A 236 20.58 -19.86 4.59
CA ARG A 236 19.48 -20.44 3.82
C ARG A 236 18.16 -20.30 4.58
N GLY A 237 17.10 -20.20 3.83
CA GLY A 237 15.75 -20.25 4.39
C GLY A 237 14.73 -19.60 3.47
N VAL A 238 13.56 -20.21 3.35
CA VAL A 238 12.46 -19.72 2.52
C VAL A 238 11.18 -19.85 3.30
N VAL A 239 10.46 -18.74 3.43
CA VAL A 239 9.09 -18.70 3.98
C VAL A 239 8.15 -18.14 2.93
N ASP A 240 7.11 -18.90 2.64
CA ASP A 240 6.00 -18.47 1.79
C ASP A 240 4.78 -18.15 2.65
N ASN A 241 4.18 -17.01 2.41
CA ASN A 241 2.94 -16.56 3.04
C ASN A 241 1.93 -16.20 1.95
N ILE A 242 0.94 -17.07 1.73
CA ILE A 242 -0.12 -16.86 0.77
C ILE A 242 -1.40 -16.55 1.54
N LEU A 243 -2.01 -15.41 1.26
CA LEU A 243 -3.28 -14.98 1.82
C LEU A 243 -4.31 -14.76 0.70
N VAL A 244 -5.48 -15.35 0.84
CA VAL A 244 -6.61 -15.16 -0.08
C VAL A 244 -7.83 -14.76 0.72
N SER A 245 -8.47 -13.67 0.33
CA SER A 245 -9.60 -13.09 1.06
C SER A 245 -10.71 -12.63 0.12
N PRO A 246 -11.67 -13.51 -0.20
CA PRO A 246 -12.93 -13.09 -0.82
C PRO A 246 -13.74 -12.25 0.17
N PHE A 247 -14.46 -11.26 -0.36
CA PHE A 247 -15.29 -10.39 0.46
C PHE A 247 -16.60 -9.99 -0.22
N VAL A 248 -17.55 -9.56 0.61
CA VAL A 248 -18.75 -8.85 0.22
C VAL A 248 -18.79 -7.53 0.97
N SER A 249 -19.14 -6.44 0.30
CA SER A 249 -19.26 -5.12 0.92
C SER A 249 -20.57 -4.44 0.60
N LEU A 250 -21.08 -3.74 1.60
CA LEU A 250 -22.26 -2.89 1.53
C LEU A 250 -21.83 -1.45 1.73
N THR A 251 -22.27 -0.54 0.84
CA THR A 251 -21.98 0.87 0.97
C THR A 251 -23.26 1.67 0.82
N ALA A 252 -23.56 2.52 1.78
CA ALA A 252 -24.68 3.44 1.68
C ALA A 252 -24.36 4.78 2.32
N GLY A 253 -25.18 5.79 2.02
CA GLY A 253 -25.04 7.08 2.64
C GLY A 253 -26.14 8.04 2.22
N ARG A 254 -26.44 8.98 3.09
CA ARG A 254 -27.39 10.04 2.85
C ARG A 254 -26.83 11.37 3.33
N ARG A 255 -26.69 12.35 2.44
CA ARG A 255 -26.11 13.66 2.75
C ARG A 255 -24.69 13.53 3.34
N ASP A 256 -24.55 13.94 4.61
CA ASP A 256 -23.28 13.99 5.32
C ASP A 256 -22.91 12.67 6.02
N PHE A 257 -23.87 11.74 6.18
CA PHE A 257 -23.63 10.44 6.78
C PHE A 257 -23.38 9.38 5.71
N ARG A 258 -22.30 8.63 5.85
CA ARG A 258 -21.89 7.55 4.94
C ARG A 258 -21.38 6.38 5.75
N TRP A 259 -21.60 5.18 5.25
CA TRP A 259 -21.06 3.97 5.85
C TRP A 259 -20.70 2.93 4.80
N ASN A 260 -19.72 2.12 5.14
CA ASN A 260 -19.35 0.90 4.42
C ASN A 260 -19.15 -0.23 5.43
N SER A 261 -19.63 -1.40 5.10
CA SER A 261 -19.38 -2.64 5.85
C SER A 261 -18.83 -3.67 4.87
N LYS A 262 -17.70 -4.28 5.20
CA LYS A 262 -17.07 -5.32 4.39
C LYS A 262 -16.83 -6.54 5.26
N LEU A 263 -17.41 -7.69 4.86
CA LEU A 263 -17.18 -8.99 5.47
C LEU A 263 -16.27 -9.80 4.56
N SER A 264 -15.16 -10.25 5.09
CA SER A 264 -14.13 -11.02 4.38
C SER A 264 -13.89 -12.36 5.07
N TYR A 265 -13.78 -13.42 4.31
CA TYR A 265 -13.15 -14.66 4.74
C TYR A 265 -11.66 -14.60 4.43
N ILE A 266 -10.80 -15.12 5.28
CA ILE A 266 -9.36 -15.14 5.09
C ILE A 266 -8.89 -16.58 5.11
N GLN A 267 -8.21 -17.00 4.05
CA GLN A 267 -7.48 -18.25 3.95
C GLN A 267 -6.00 -17.94 3.85
N GLY A 268 -5.25 -18.30 4.88
CA GLY A 268 -3.79 -18.34 4.84
C GLY A 268 -3.29 -19.72 4.44
N ILE A 269 -2.22 -19.77 3.67
CA ILE A 269 -1.46 -20.99 3.36
C ILE A 269 0.00 -20.60 3.54
N HIS A 270 0.65 -21.19 4.53
CA HIS A 270 2.00 -20.85 4.95
C HIS A 270 2.93 -22.04 4.82
N GLN A 271 4.19 -21.79 4.51
CA GLN A 271 5.23 -22.81 4.49
C GLN A 271 6.55 -22.23 4.94
N ASP A 272 7.17 -22.83 5.96
CA ASP A 272 8.55 -22.58 6.34
C ASP A 272 9.43 -23.70 5.79
N ARG A 273 10.18 -23.40 4.72
CA ARG A 273 11.11 -24.34 4.11
C ARG A 273 12.43 -24.39 4.84
N ILE A 274 12.68 -23.50 5.82
CA ILE A 274 13.85 -23.53 6.69
C ILE A 274 13.75 -24.74 7.63
N ASN A 275 12.57 -24.93 8.22
CA ASN A 275 12.28 -25.99 9.16
C ASN A 275 11.51 -27.16 8.52
N GLU A 276 11.47 -27.21 7.18
CA GLU A 276 10.84 -28.29 6.39
C GLU A 276 9.38 -28.55 6.78
N THR A 277 8.65 -27.50 7.14
CA THR A 277 7.21 -27.63 7.42
C THR A 277 6.45 -27.94 6.15
N GLY A 278 5.37 -28.71 6.25
CA GLY A 278 4.39 -28.81 5.18
C GLY A 278 3.63 -27.51 4.97
N LEU A 279 2.63 -27.54 4.07
CA LEU A 279 1.69 -26.43 3.93
C LEU A 279 0.82 -26.34 5.20
N GLU A 280 0.84 -25.22 5.87
CA GLU A 280 0.06 -24.95 7.08
C GLU A 280 -1.08 -23.97 6.78
N PRO A 281 -2.33 -24.42 6.87
CA PRO A 281 -3.49 -23.58 6.65
C PRO A 281 -3.81 -22.74 7.87
N ALA A 282 -4.08 -21.46 7.66
CA ALA A 282 -4.67 -20.55 8.64
C ALA A 282 -5.99 -20.00 8.08
N PHE A 283 -6.95 -19.70 8.94
CA PHE A 283 -8.25 -19.19 8.50
C PHE A 283 -8.82 -18.17 9.47
N GLY A 284 -9.67 -17.30 8.97
CA GLY A 284 -10.35 -16.31 9.79
C GLY A 284 -11.46 -15.56 9.06
N GLY A 285 -12.19 -14.78 9.83
CA GLY A 285 -13.17 -13.82 9.35
C GLY A 285 -12.74 -12.41 9.75
N LEU A 286 -12.92 -11.44 8.87
CA LEU A 286 -12.66 -10.04 9.13
C LEU A 286 -13.88 -9.20 8.75
N LEU A 287 -14.39 -8.46 9.71
CA LEU A 287 -15.42 -7.44 9.51
C LEU A 287 -14.77 -6.05 9.56
N THR A 288 -14.83 -5.32 8.47
CA THR A 288 -14.41 -3.91 8.41
C THR A 288 -15.65 -3.03 8.37
N LEU A 289 -15.74 -2.07 9.28
CA LEU A 289 -16.79 -1.05 9.33
C LEU A 289 -16.18 0.33 9.18
N ASN A 290 -16.71 1.12 8.27
CA ASN A 290 -16.35 2.53 8.10
C ASN A 290 -17.61 3.38 8.23
N LEU A 291 -17.61 4.29 9.17
CA LEU A 291 -18.67 5.26 9.39
C LEU A 291 -18.09 6.66 9.26
N ALA A 292 -18.74 7.54 8.53
CA ALA A 292 -18.32 8.94 8.44
C ALA A 292 -19.53 9.86 8.52
N TYR A 293 -19.40 10.89 9.34
CA TYR A 293 -20.30 12.03 9.40
C TYR A 293 -19.51 13.31 9.13
N LYS A 294 -19.78 13.94 7.98
CA LYS A 294 -19.01 15.11 7.50
C LYS A 294 -17.51 14.76 7.41
N LYS A 295 -16.72 15.28 8.35
CA LYS A 295 -15.27 15.18 8.39
C LYS A 295 -14.76 14.27 9.51
N LEU A 296 -15.64 13.81 10.37
CA LEU A 296 -15.36 12.85 11.43
C LEU A 296 -15.72 11.45 10.95
N GLY A 297 -14.96 10.47 11.35
CA GLY A 297 -15.29 9.08 11.07
C GLY A 297 -14.71 8.11 12.06
N VAL A 298 -15.21 6.89 11.95
CA VAL A 298 -14.76 5.73 12.70
C VAL A 298 -14.49 4.61 11.70
N GLN A 299 -13.36 3.97 11.82
CA GLN A 299 -13.05 2.72 11.15
C GLN A 299 -12.82 1.66 12.20
N ASN A 300 -13.39 0.47 11.98
CA ASN A 300 -13.17 -0.67 12.85
C ASN A 300 -12.90 -1.91 12.02
N ASP A 301 -11.86 -2.66 12.39
CA ASP A 301 -11.47 -3.92 11.79
C ASP A 301 -11.52 -4.99 12.91
N SER A 302 -12.52 -5.85 12.88
CA SER A 302 -12.71 -6.95 13.84
C SER A 302 -12.38 -8.28 13.18
N TYR A 303 -11.33 -8.93 13.64
CA TYR A 303 -10.85 -10.23 13.17
C TYR A 303 -11.12 -11.33 14.20
N TYR A 304 -11.55 -12.49 13.72
CA TYR A 304 -11.60 -13.72 14.51
C TYR A 304 -11.12 -14.90 13.67
N GLY A 305 -10.14 -15.64 14.17
CA GLY A 305 -9.57 -16.79 13.47
C GLY A 305 -8.26 -17.26 14.08
N THR A 306 -7.56 -18.15 13.38
CA THR A 306 -6.23 -18.59 13.76
C THR A 306 -5.19 -17.51 13.50
N GLY A 307 -4.02 -17.61 14.11
CA GLY A 307 -2.91 -16.69 13.83
C GLY A 307 -2.49 -16.77 12.36
N GLN A 308 -2.40 -15.60 11.71
CA GLN A 308 -2.05 -15.50 10.29
C GLN A 308 -0.53 -15.38 10.04
N MET A 309 0.28 -15.54 11.08
CA MET A 309 1.74 -15.40 11.02
C MET A 309 2.43 -16.52 11.83
N PRO A 310 2.28 -17.81 11.41
CA PRO A 310 2.73 -18.96 12.20
C PRO A 310 4.24 -18.97 12.46
N TYR A 311 5.04 -18.38 11.57
CA TYR A 311 6.51 -18.39 11.64
C TYR A 311 7.10 -17.07 12.14
N TYR A 312 6.30 -16.22 12.75
CA TYR A 312 6.75 -14.89 13.21
C TYR A 312 7.99 -14.95 14.10
N PHE A 313 8.12 -16.00 14.91
CA PHE A 313 9.24 -16.23 15.82
C PHE A 313 10.32 -17.15 15.25
N THR A 314 10.33 -17.40 13.94
CA THR A 314 11.39 -18.17 13.30
C THR A 314 12.75 -17.47 13.47
N ILE A 315 13.78 -18.27 13.73
CA ILE A 315 15.16 -17.84 13.93
C ILE A 315 15.99 -18.37 12.76
N ASP A 316 16.87 -17.55 12.20
CA ASP A 316 17.81 -17.98 11.16
C ASP A 316 19.02 -18.73 11.73
N GLY A 317 19.86 -19.26 10.83
CA GLY A 317 21.08 -19.97 11.21
C GLY A 317 22.11 -19.13 11.98
N GLY A 318 21.95 -17.82 12.01
CA GLY A 318 22.74 -16.86 12.79
C GLY A 318 22.16 -16.53 14.16
N GLY A 319 20.99 -17.09 14.49
CA GLY A 319 20.30 -16.81 15.75
C GLY A 319 19.44 -15.54 15.74
N ASN A 320 19.22 -14.91 14.57
CA ASN A 320 18.44 -13.69 14.46
C ASN A 320 16.95 -14.00 14.31
N MET A 321 16.09 -13.29 15.04
CA MET A 321 14.65 -13.37 14.86
C MET A 321 14.24 -12.70 13.54
N LEU A 322 13.43 -13.39 12.75
CA LEU A 322 12.99 -12.95 11.43
C LEU A 322 11.58 -12.34 11.42
N GLY A 323 10.91 -12.30 12.56
CA GLY A 323 9.46 -12.04 12.68
C GLY A 323 8.92 -10.89 11.87
N GLN A 324 9.47 -9.70 12.02
CA GLN A 324 9.00 -8.50 11.31
C GLN A 324 9.27 -8.57 9.80
N ASP A 325 10.33 -9.24 9.39
CA ASP A 325 10.72 -9.38 7.98
C ASP A 325 10.01 -10.52 7.26
N LEU A 326 9.47 -11.50 8.00
CA LEU A 326 8.73 -12.63 7.42
C LEU A 326 7.35 -12.26 6.87
N TYR A 327 6.81 -11.11 7.26
CA TYR A 327 5.44 -10.72 6.94
C TYR A 327 5.34 -9.22 6.66
N ALA A 328 4.63 -8.87 5.58
CA ALA A 328 4.36 -7.48 5.25
C ALA A 328 3.19 -6.89 6.08
N GLY A 329 2.36 -7.73 6.69
CA GLY A 329 1.17 -7.34 7.45
C GLY A 329 1.45 -6.95 8.90
N SER A 330 0.43 -6.47 9.58
CA SER A 330 0.49 -6.09 10.99
C SER A 330 0.59 -7.31 11.91
N PRO A 331 1.53 -7.35 12.87
CA PRO A 331 1.74 -8.48 13.76
C PRO A 331 0.59 -8.76 14.73
N PHE A 332 -0.37 -7.85 14.89
CA PHE A 332 -1.57 -8.09 15.70
C PHE A 332 -2.45 -9.24 15.18
N TYR A 333 -2.35 -9.58 13.90
CA TYR A 333 -3.06 -10.73 13.32
C TYR A 333 -2.45 -12.09 13.68
N ARG A 334 -1.43 -12.12 14.52
CA ARG A 334 -0.98 -13.35 15.19
C ARG A 334 -2.05 -13.87 16.16
N VAL A 335 -2.86 -12.98 16.75
CA VAL A 335 -3.95 -13.21 17.72
C VAL A 335 -3.59 -14.06 18.94
N CYS A 336 -2.36 -14.51 19.04
CA CYS A 336 -1.78 -15.21 20.18
C CYS A 336 -0.47 -14.54 20.60
N ASP A 337 -0.16 -14.61 21.87
CA ASP A 337 1.05 -14.02 22.42
C ASP A 337 2.33 -14.82 22.09
N TYR A 338 3.44 -14.34 22.60
CA TYR A 338 4.74 -15.00 22.46
C TYR A 338 4.70 -16.42 23.02
N GLY A 339 5.03 -17.41 22.20
CA GLY A 339 4.95 -18.83 22.54
C GLY A 339 3.55 -19.44 22.50
N GLY A 340 2.52 -18.66 22.13
CA GLY A 340 1.17 -19.15 21.93
C GLY A 340 1.03 -20.04 20.70
N ASN A 341 0.08 -20.98 20.77
CA ASN A 341 -0.23 -21.84 19.62
C ASN A 341 -1.05 -21.09 18.60
N TRP A 342 -0.44 -20.67 17.47
CA TRP A 342 -1.10 -19.94 16.39
C TRP A 342 -2.31 -20.68 15.77
N LYS A 343 -2.42 -22.01 15.97
CA LYS A 343 -3.57 -22.81 15.50
C LYS A 343 -4.84 -22.57 16.31
N HIS A 344 -4.72 -22.02 17.53
CA HIS A 344 -5.88 -21.61 18.29
C HIS A 344 -6.49 -20.34 17.70
N SER A 345 -7.81 -20.30 17.66
CA SER A 345 -8.53 -19.10 17.25
C SER A 345 -8.45 -18.04 18.33
N GLY A 346 -8.21 -16.80 17.90
CA GLY A 346 -8.17 -15.63 18.74
C GLY A 346 -8.93 -14.48 18.12
N PHE A 347 -9.10 -13.43 18.90
CA PHE A 347 -9.78 -12.19 18.52
C PHE A 347 -8.77 -11.04 18.42
N TYR A 348 -8.93 -10.20 17.41
CA TYR A 348 -8.25 -8.92 17.30
C TYR A 348 -9.22 -7.87 16.80
N ASP A 349 -9.20 -6.71 17.43
CA ASP A 349 -10.01 -5.55 17.05
C ASP A 349 -9.15 -4.30 16.98
N ARG A 350 -9.28 -3.57 15.87
CA ARG A 350 -8.64 -2.28 15.64
C ARG A 350 -9.72 -1.24 15.43
N ALA A 351 -9.85 -0.34 16.38
CA ALA A 351 -10.77 0.79 16.31
C ALA A 351 -9.99 2.08 16.03
N GLU A 352 -10.35 2.81 14.99
CA GLU A 352 -9.78 4.10 14.64
C GLU A 352 -10.87 5.18 14.62
N ILE A 353 -10.64 6.26 15.36
CA ILE A 353 -11.43 7.49 15.27
C ILE A 353 -10.59 8.52 14.52
N TYR A 354 -11.13 9.15 13.50
CA TYR A 354 -10.39 10.11 12.71
C TYR A 354 -11.16 11.39 12.42
N TRP A 355 -10.41 12.46 12.22
CA TRP A 355 -10.86 13.72 11.66
C TRP A 355 -10.08 14.02 10.39
N GLN A 356 -10.80 14.16 9.27
CA GLN A 356 -10.21 14.40 7.94
C GLN A 356 -10.86 15.62 7.29
N PRO A 357 -10.41 16.84 7.64
CA PRO A 357 -10.93 18.08 7.07
C PRO A 357 -10.48 18.25 5.61
N TYR A 358 -11.33 18.87 4.83
CA TYR A 358 -10.99 19.36 3.51
C TYR A 358 -10.36 20.75 3.65
N ILE A 359 -9.06 20.85 3.44
CA ILE A 359 -8.34 22.13 3.56
C ILE A 359 -8.31 22.80 2.18
N ALA A 360 -7.88 22.05 1.16
CA ALA A 360 -7.85 22.45 -0.24
C ALA A 360 -7.88 21.20 -1.13
N ASP A 361 -8.14 21.37 -2.43
CA ASP A 361 -8.18 20.24 -3.37
C ASP A 361 -6.85 19.49 -3.46
N PHE A 362 -5.76 20.13 -3.09
CA PHE A 362 -4.39 19.60 -3.12
C PHE A 362 -3.78 19.36 -1.75
N VAL A 363 -4.54 19.57 -0.66
CA VAL A 363 -4.07 19.35 0.72
C VAL A 363 -5.03 18.43 1.44
N ARG A 364 -4.52 17.31 1.93
CA ARG A 364 -5.23 16.38 2.79
C ARG A 364 -4.59 16.34 4.16
N LEU A 365 -5.40 16.42 5.19
CA LEU A 365 -5.01 16.27 6.57
C LEU A 365 -5.85 15.15 7.18
N ARG A 366 -5.23 14.24 7.92
CA ARG A 366 -5.92 13.27 8.75
C ARG A 366 -5.26 13.22 10.12
N LEU A 367 -6.08 13.42 11.14
CA LEU A 367 -5.75 13.16 12.54
C LEU A 367 -6.52 11.93 12.96
N SER A 368 -5.88 10.97 13.60
CA SER A 368 -6.56 9.80 14.14
C SER A 368 -5.95 9.28 15.43
N ALA A 369 -6.81 8.64 16.22
CA ALA A 369 -6.45 7.78 17.34
C ALA A 369 -6.87 6.36 17.01
N VAL A 370 -5.95 5.42 17.18
CA VAL A 370 -6.17 3.99 16.93
C VAL A 370 -6.00 3.24 18.23
N PHE A 371 -6.89 2.29 18.48
CA PHE A 371 -6.89 1.45 19.67
C PHE A 371 -6.87 -0.02 19.23
N HIS A 372 -6.05 -0.82 19.89
CA HIS A 372 -5.89 -2.23 19.61
C HIS A 372 -6.35 -3.08 20.78
N PHE A 373 -7.15 -4.10 20.50
CA PHE A 373 -7.66 -5.04 21.47
C PHE A 373 -7.46 -6.46 20.96
N THR A 374 -7.20 -7.38 21.89
CA THR A 374 -7.19 -8.83 21.63
C THR A 374 -8.11 -9.53 22.63
N GLY A 375 -8.14 -10.86 22.62
CA GLY A 375 -8.83 -11.63 23.65
C GLY A 375 -8.35 -11.34 25.07
N ASP A 376 -7.12 -10.86 25.23
CA ASP A 376 -6.51 -10.47 26.51
C ASP A 376 -6.83 -9.02 26.92
N GLY A 377 -7.61 -8.30 26.13
CA GLY A 377 -7.99 -6.91 26.40
C GLY A 377 -7.24 -5.88 25.56
N PHE A 378 -7.09 -4.67 26.11
CA PHE A 378 -6.43 -3.54 25.46
C PHE A 378 -4.93 -3.78 25.29
N GLN A 379 -4.42 -3.59 24.06
CA GLN A 379 -3.04 -3.86 23.68
C GLN A 379 -2.23 -2.59 23.37
N GLY A 380 -2.88 -1.43 23.34
CA GLY A 380 -2.20 -0.17 23.12
C GLY A 380 -2.93 0.75 22.15
N SER A 381 -2.34 1.91 21.96
CA SER A 381 -2.90 2.96 21.11
C SER A 381 -1.87 3.61 20.20
N GLN A 382 -2.38 4.28 19.16
CA GLN A 382 -1.58 5.11 18.26
C GLN A 382 -2.23 6.49 18.12
N GLN A 383 -1.40 7.53 18.08
CA GLN A 383 -1.82 8.88 17.72
C GLN A 383 -1.16 9.23 16.39
N LYS A 384 -1.97 9.46 15.36
CA LYS A 384 -1.47 9.62 13.99
C LYS A 384 -1.83 11.00 13.43
N LEU A 385 -0.87 11.61 12.75
CA LEU A 385 -1.07 12.79 11.91
C LEU A 385 -0.48 12.52 10.53
N SER A 386 -1.29 12.66 9.50
CA SER A 386 -0.86 12.58 8.11
C SER A 386 -1.26 13.86 7.37
N VAL A 387 -0.29 14.47 6.69
CA VAL A 387 -0.52 15.61 5.80
C VAL A 387 0.03 15.26 4.43
N LEU A 388 -0.81 15.37 3.41
CA LEU A 388 -0.42 15.15 2.02
C LEU A 388 -0.66 16.43 1.21
N PHE A 389 0.37 16.87 0.49
CA PHE A 389 0.29 17.91 -0.53
C PHE A 389 0.51 17.29 -1.90
N ASP A 390 -0.49 17.40 -2.76
CA ASP A 390 -0.40 17.06 -4.19
C ASP A 390 -0.12 18.35 -4.97
N LEU A 391 1.16 18.67 -5.19
CA LEU A 391 1.57 19.87 -5.90
C LEU A 391 1.21 19.83 -7.39
N GLY A 392 1.15 18.63 -7.99
CA GLY A 392 0.69 18.45 -9.36
C GLY A 392 -0.76 18.90 -9.52
N ARG A 393 -1.62 18.53 -8.58
CA ARG A 393 -3.02 18.97 -8.52
C ARG A 393 -3.15 20.48 -8.25
N ALA A 394 -2.32 21.04 -7.36
CA ALA A 394 -2.29 22.48 -7.07
C ALA A 394 -1.99 23.33 -8.30
N LEU A 395 -1.05 22.91 -9.12
CA LEU A 395 -0.65 23.61 -10.32
C LEU A 395 -1.66 23.46 -11.48
N ASN A 396 -2.33 22.33 -11.56
CA ASN A 396 -3.35 22.04 -12.59
C ASN A 396 -4.72 22.65 -12.25
N SER A 397 -5.09 22.79 -10.98
CA SER A 397 -6.37 23.39 -10.56
C SER A 397 -6.51 24.85 -11.00
N ARG A 398 -5.42 25.61 -11.07
CA ARG A 398 -5.41 26.99 -11.59
C ARG A 398 -5.68 27.06 -13.09
N LYS A 399 -5.37 26.03 -13.89
CA LYS A 399 -5.62 25.97 -15.32
C LYS A 399 -7.06 25.56 -15.63
N THR A 400 -7.65 24.67 -14.85
CA THR A 400 -9.05 24.22 -15.02
C THR A 400 -10.06 25.24 -14.54
N ALA A 401 -9.75 26.03 -13.51
CA ALA A 401 -10.63 27.13 -13.08
C ALA A 401 -10.79 28.24 -14.14
N LYS A 402 -9.84 28.37 -15.07
CA LYS A 402 -9.93 29.29 -16.23
C LYS A 402 -10.64 28.68 -17.46
N ALA A 403 -10.80 27.36 -17.52
CA ALA A 403 -11.30 26.64 -18.69
C ALA A 403 -12.70 26.02 -18.56
N SER A 404 -13.28 25.94 -17.37
CA SER A 404 -14.56 25.25 -17.17
C SER A 404 -15.59 26.08 -16.41
N GLY A 405 -16.32 26.89 -17.17
CA GLY A 405 -17.72 27.19 -16.84
C GLY A 405 -18.59 26.01 -17.28
N GLY A 406 -18.52 24.86 -16.67
CA GLY A 406 -19.42 23.76 -17.04
C GLY A 406 -19.04 22.38 -16.53
N SER A 407 -19.96 21.84 -15.72
CA SER A 407 -20.19 20.43 -15.44
C SER A 407 -19.22 19.68 -14.53
N ARG A 408 -19.58 19.67 -13.26
CA ARG A 408 -19.18 18.67 -12.25
C ARG A 408 -19.78 17.30 -12.59
N ARG A 409 -19.15 16.49 -13.47
CA ARG A 409 -19.42 15.03 -13.55
C ARG A 409 -18.38 14.36 -14.45
N GLN A 410 -17.27 13.94 -13.83
CA GLN A 410 -16.52 12.71 -14.15
C GLN A 410 -15.26 12.72 -13.29
N ARG A 411 -15.34 12.09 -12.12
CA ARG A 411 -14.13 11.77 -11.35
C ARG A 411 -13.57 10.51 -11.95
N ASN A 412 -12.67 10.67 -12.88
CA ASN A 412 -11.82 9.60 -13.32
C ASN A 412 -10.81 9.33 -12.20
N PHE A 413 -10.55 8.06 -11.92
CA PHE A 413 -9.30 7.65 -11.31
C PHE A 413 -8.19 8.11 -12.26
N GLU A 414 -7.70 9.30 -12.04
CA GLU A 414 -6.48 9.72 -12.70
C GLU A 414 -5.36 8.95 -12.01
N ILE A 415 -4.61 8.19 -12.81
CA ILE A 415 -3.32 7.67 -12.41
C ILE A 415 -2.57 8.88 -11.86
N TYR A 416 -2.20 8.84 -10.58
CA TYR A 416 -1.34 9.87 -10.01
C TYR A 416 -0.05 9.89 -10.80
N LEU A 417 0.12 10.93 -11.57
CA LEU A 417 1.31 11.28 -12.31
C LEU A 417 2.01 12.39 -11.57
#